data_febb7fc86c3340d4ec519c7fd976c846
#
_entry.id   febb7fc86c3340d4ec519c7fd976c846
#
_cell.length_a   1.000
_cell.length_b   1.000
_cell.length_c   1.000
_cell.angle_alpha   90.00
_cell.angle_beta   90.00
_cell.angle_gamma   90.00
#
_symmetry.space_group_name_H-M   'P 1'
#
loop_
_entity.id
_entity.type
_entity.pdbx_description
1 polymer ?
#
loop_
_entity_poly.entity_id
_entity_poly.type
_entity_poly.pdbx_seq_one_letter_code
_entity_poly.pdbx_strand_id
1 'polypeptide(L)'
;TGTNDSRETGKLIPYAGLVYDLNENFSLYGSYTSIFMPQQLRPDRNNKMVEPDEGENYELGVKGEFYDGRLNASLAYFEIHESNRAEEDTEYNNNMPANSPVEWAYKGVQATTKGYEAEISGELLPGWQVQAGYTHKVIRDDDGKKFSTWEPQDQLNFYTSYKFTGALDKLTLGGGARWQGEAWQDVYNRGKSATQRFSQDPYWLVDAMARYQISKNLSATINVNNVFDKYY
;
A
#
# COMPACT_ATOMS: atom_id res chain seq x y z
N THR A 1 -30.96 19.28 0.08
CA THR A 1 -29.49 19.07 0.14
C THR A 1 -29.09 19.11 1.61
N GLY A 2 -29.18 17.97 2.30
CA GLY A 2 -28.68 17.83 3.67
C GLY A 2 -27.18 17.68 3.62
N THR A 3 -26.43 18.59 4.22
CA THR A 3 -25.03 18.39 4.55
C THR A 3 -24.99 17.44 5.74
N ASN A 4 -24.63 16.17 5.51
CA ASN A 4 -24.29 15.25 6.58
C ASN A 4 -22.90 15.69 7.11
N ASP A 5 -22.91 16.54 8.12
CA ASP A 5 -21.69 16.99 8.80
C ASP A 5 -21.39 16.00 9.93
N SER A 6 -20.56 15.02 9.65
CA SER A 6 -20.03 14.12 10.68
C SER A 6 -18.76 14.75 11.26
N ARG A 7 -18.84 15.27 12.48
CA ARG A 7 -17.72 15.84 13.19
C ARG A 7 -17.29 14.91 14.32
N GLU A 8 -16.16 14.28 14.14
CA GLU A 8 -15.50 13.50 15.19
C GLU A 8 -14.53 14.40 15.98
N THR A 9 -14.63 14.39 17.30
CA THR A 9 -13.76 15.21 18.15
C THR A 9 -13.27 14.40 19.35
N GLY A 10 -12.02 14.63 19.77
CA GLY A 10 -11.47 14.06 20.99
C GLY A 10 -11.13 12.56 20.94
N LYS A 11 -10.98 11.98 19.76
CA LYS A 11 -10.56 10.58 19.62
C LYS A 11 -9.09 10.42 20.02
N LEU A 12 -8.84 9.52 20.96
CA LEU A 12 -7.49 9.14 21.35
C LEU A 12 -7.02 8.01 20.44
N ILE A 13 -5.86 8.17 19.81
CA ILE A 13 -5.22 7.18 18.93
C ILE A 13 -3.87 6.81 19.57
N PRO A 14 -3.82 5.79 20.46
CA PRO A 14 -2.59 5.40 21.13
C PRO A 14 -1.59 4.75 20.17
N TYR A 15 -0.32 4.97 20.48
CA TYR A 15 0.82 4.34 19.85
C TYR A 15 1.80 3.89 20.92
N ALA A 16 2.39 2.72 20.76
CA ALA A 16 3.50 2.24 21.59
C ALA A 16 4.50 1.46 20.73
N GLY A 17 5.78 1.62 21.00
CA GLY A 17 6.83 0.90 20.28
C GLY A 17 8.02 0.62 21.19
N LEU A 18 8.67 -0.50 20.93
CA LEU A 18 9.91 -0.91 21.60
C LEU A 18 10.93 -1.31 20.54
N VAL A 19 12.16 -0.87 20.73
CA VAL A 19 13.32 -1.29 19.93
C VAL A 19 14.37 -1.89 20.87
N TYR A 20 14.96 -3.00 20.47
CA TYR A 20 16.02 -3.65 21.21
C TYR A 20 17.19 -3.97 20.27
N ASP A 21 18.35 -3.37 20.54
CA ASP A 21 19.56 -3.59 19.76
C ASP A 21 20.19 -4.94 20.13
N LEU A 22 20.25 -5.83 19.16
CA LEU A 22 20.88 -7.15 19.31
C LEU A 22 22.42 -7.03 19.26
N ASN A 23 22.91 -6.15 18.41
CA ASN A 23 24.31 -5.79 18.24
C ASN A 23 24.42 -4.47 17.45
N GLU A 24 25.64 -4.11 17.04
CA GLU A 24 25.93 -2.86 16.31
C GLU A 24 25.20 -2.76 14.95
N ASN A 25 24.76 -3.89 14.38
CA ASN A 25 24.15 -3.92 13.06
C ASN A 25 22.67 -4.29 13.06
N PHE A 26 22.16 -4.96 14.10
CA PHE A 26 20.79 -5.48 14.10
C PHE A 26 20.00 -5.05 15.31
N SER A 27 18.78 -4.61 15.06
CA SER A 27 17.78 -4.30 16.08
C SER A 27 16.48 -5.06 15.81
N LEU A 28 15.86 -5.57 16.89
CA LEU A 28 14.47 -6.03 16.88
C LEU A 28 13.57 -4.87 17.26
N TYR A 29 12.37 -4.84 16.69
CA TYR A 29 11.35 -3.89 17.13
C TYR A 29 9.97 -4.52 17.13
N GLY A 30 9.11 -3.97 17.97
CA GLY A 30 7.70 -4.27 17.98
C GLY A 30 6.91 -3.01 18.20
N SER A 31 5.77 -2.87 17.54
CA SER A 31 4.90 -1.71 17.69
C SER A 31 3.43 -2.09 17.73
N TYR A 32 2.68 -1.24 18.41
CA TYR A 32 1.23 -1.20 18.44
C TYR A 32 0.78 0.19 18.01
N THR A 33 -0.19 0.26 17.10
CA THR A 33 -0.78 1.53 16.65
C THR A 33 -2.29 1.36 16.54
N SER A 34 -3.04 2.28 17.15
CA SER A 34 -4.48 2.37 16.90
C SER A 34 -4.75 3.12 15.61
N ILE A 35 -5.81 2.73 14.91
CA ILE A 35 -6.25 3.30 13.64
C ILE A 35 -7.63 3.92 13.86
N PHE A 36 -7.84 5.10 13.30
CA PHE A 36 -9.14 5.76 13.28
C PHE A 36 -9.29 6.55 11.99
N MET A 37 -10.28 6.18 11.18
CA MET A 37 -10.56 6.83 9.90
C MET A 37 -12.06 7.10 9.74
N PRO A 38 -12.50 8.37 9.76
CA PRO A 38 -13.89 8.71 9.45
C PRO A 38 -14.27 8.30 8.04
N GLN A 39 -15.43 7.65 7.88
CA GLN A 39 -15.92 7.16 6.60
C GLN A 39 -17.06 8.04 6.09
N GLN A 40 -16.69 9.25 5.68
CA GLN A 40 -17.66 10.19 5.10
C GLN A 40 -18.09 9.71 3.70
N LEU A 41 -19.35 10.03 3.33
CA LEU A 41 -19.95 9.66 2.05
C LEU A 41 -20.13 8.14 1.84
N ARG A 42 -20.24 7.38 2.92
CA ARG A 42 -20.53 5.93 2.91
C ARG A 42 -21.83 5.67 3.67
N PRO A 43 -23.01 5.99 3.10
CA PRO A 43 -24.30 5.76 3.78
C PRO A 43 -24.65 4.27 3.81
N ASP A 44 -25.24 3.81 4.91
CA ASP A 44 -25.89 2.52 5.02
C ASP A 44 -27.24 2.51 4.28
N ARG A 45 -27.92 1.36 4.28
CA ARG A 45 -29.25 1.20 3.68
C ARG A 45 -30.34 2.12 4.25
N ASN A 46 -30.11 2.74 5.40
CA ASN A 46 -31.03 3.66 6.07
C ASN A 46 -30.58 5.12 5.89
N ASN A 47 -29.62 5.40 5.04
CA ASN A 47 -29.01 6.72 4.82
C ASN A 47 -28.30 7.28 6.06
N LYS A 48 -27.83 6.41 6.96
CA LYS A 48 -26.93 6.77 8.06
C LYS A 48 -25.49 6.47 7.61
N MET A 49 -24.54 7.36 7.91
CA MET A 49 -23.13 7.08 7.62
C MET A 49 -22.66 5.84 8.38
N VAL A 50 -21.89 4.98 7.73
CA VAL A 50 -21.18 3.88 8.39
C VAL A 50 -20.29 4.46 9.48
N GLU A 51 -20.24 3.79 10.64
CA GLU A 51 -19.40 4.21 11.76
C GLU A 51 -17.93 4.30 11.29
N PRO A 52 -17.10 5.13 11.94
CA PRO A 52 -15.69 5.23 11.60
C PRO A 52 -14.99 3.88 11.56
N ASP A 53 -14.06 3.73 10.63
CA ASP A 53 -13.16 2.58 10.62
C ASP A 53 -12.17 2.74 11.78
N GLU A 54 -12.23 1.81 12.70
CA GLU A 54 -11.36 1.73 13.87
C GLU A 54 -10.57 0.45 13.83
N GLY A 55 -9.31 0.51 14.21
CA GLY A 55 -8.50 -0.70 14.17
C GLY A 55 -7.25 -0.62 15.03
N GLU A 56 -6.54 -1.72 15.00
CA GLU A 56 -5.28 -1.93 15.70
C GLU A 56 -4.28 -2.57 14.75
N ASN A 57 -3.07 -2.05 14.72
CA ASN A 57 -1.96 -2.62 13.99
C ASN A 57 -0.89 -3.09 14.97
N TYR A 58 -0.48 -4.35 14.81
CA TYR A 58 0.64 -4.97 15.49
C TYR A 58 1.72 -5.26 14.48
N GLU A 59 2.94 -4.85 14.78
CA GLU A 59 4.09 -5.09 13.92
C GLU A 59 5.27 -5.62 14.72
N LEU A 60 5.95 -6.61 14.17
CA LEU A 60 7.20 -7.16 14.69
C LEU A 60 8.20 -7.27 13.56
N GLY A 61 9.40 -6.74 13.77
CA GLY A 61 10.40 -6.75 12.71
C GLY A 61 11.84 -6.72 13.19
N VAL A 62 12.72 -6.89 12.23
CA VAL A 62 14.15 -6.73 12.39
C VAL A 62 14.65 -5.65 11.44
N LYS A 63 15.55 -4.80 11.93
CA LYS A 63 16.27 -3.80 11.14
C LYS A 63 17.74 -4.13 11.13
N GLY A 64 18.38 -3.94 9.99
CA GLY A 64 19.80 -4.05 9.81
C GLY A 64 20.39 -2.75 9.30
N GLU A 65 21.52 -2.34 9.87
CA GLU A 65 22.29 -1.18 9.46
C GLU A 65 23.71 -1.63 9.12
N PHE A 66 24.17 -1.29 7.91
CA PHE A 66 25.43 -1.76 7.39
C PHE A 66 26.26 -0.60 6.82
N TYR A 67 27.58 -0.77 6.77
CA TYR A 67 28.53 0.21 6.22
C TYR A 67 28.38 1.59 6.87
N ASP A 68 28.35 1.64 8.20
CA ASP A 68 28.19 2.85 8.99
C ASP A 68 26.93 3.66 8.62
N GLY A 69 25.78 2.97 8.52
CA GLY A 69 24.48 3.57 8.22
C GLY A 69 24.21 3.85 6.74
N ARG A 70 25.13 3.52 5.85
CA ARG A 70 24.96 3.79 4.42
C ARG A 70 23.97 2.84 3.75
N LEU A 71 23.80 1.63 4.25
CA LEU A 71 22.84 0.64 3.76
C LEU A 71 21.97 0.16 4.90
N ASN A 72 20.67 0.26 4.74
CA ASN A 72 19.66 -0.18 5.69
C ASN A 72 18.78 -1.26 5.08
N ALA A 73 18.42 -2.26 5.88
CA ALA A 73 17.47 -3.30 5.50
C ALA A 73 16.47 -3.53 6.62
N SER A 74 15.25 -3.91 6.29
CA SER A 74 14.25 -4.31 7.27
C SER A 74 13.41 -5.48 6.78
N LEU A 75 12.93 -6.26 7.73
CA LEU A 75 11.93 -7.30 7.52
C LEU A 75 10.91 -7.17 8.65
N ALA A 76 9.64 -7.06 8.30
CA ALA A 76 8.55 -6.95 9.25
C ALA A 76 7.42 -7.93 8.94
N TYR A 77 6.77 -8.40 9.97
CA TYR A 77 5.45 -9.03 9.94
C TYR A 77 4.46 -8.09 10.61
N PHE A 78 3.29 -7.93 10.00
CA PHE A 78 2.23 -7.09 10.54
C PHE A 78 0.88 -7.80 10.53
N GLU A 79 0.05 -7.42 11.49
CA GLU A 79 -1.35 -7.84 11.59
C GLU A 79 -2.21 -6.63 11.94
N ILE A 80 -3.18 -6.32 11.08
CA ILE A 80 -4.11 -5.20 11.24
C ILE A 80 -5.50 -5.77 11.42
N HIS A 81 -6.16 -5.38 12.51
CA HIS A 81 -7.55 -5.66 12.77
C HIS A 81 -8.36 -4.38 12.59
N GLU A 82 -9.31 -4.39 11.68
CA GLU A 82 -10.19 -3.27 11.39
C GLU A 82 -11.63 -3.65 11.72
N SER A 83 -12.34 -2.72 12.36
CA SER A 83 -13.79 -2.82 12.57
C SER A 83 -14.48 -1.69 11.80
N ASN A 84 -15.69 -1.96 11.33
CA ASN A 84 -16.51 -1.01 10.55
C ASN A 84 -15.90 -0.55 9.22
N ARG A 85 -14.91 -1.27 8.66
CA ARG A 85 -14.43 -0.96 7.29
C ARG A 85 -15.61 -0.96 6.33
N ALA A 86 -15.83 0.15 5.63
CA ALA A 86 -16.99 0.29 4.75
C ALA A 86 -16.84 -0.55 3.49
N GLU A 87 -17.75 -1.50 3.32
CA GLU A 87 -17.90 -2.32 2.12
C GLU A 87 -19.25 -2.09 1.47
N GLU A 88 -19.34 -2.29 0.16
CA GLU A 88 -20.62 -2.24 -0.55
C GLU A 88 -21.57 -3.31 0.00
N ASP A 89 -22.78 -2.90 0.38
CA ASP A 89 -23.85 -3.82 0.75
C ASP A 89 -24.46 -4.45 -0.52
N THR A 90 -23.70 -5.38 -1.10
CA THR A 90 -24.00 -6.00 -2.40
C THR A 90 -25.38 -6.68 -2.41
N GLU A 91 -25.78 -7.29 -1.30
CA GLU A 91 -27.10 -7.93 -1.19
C GLU A 91 -28.22 -6.90 -1.29
N TYR A 92 -28.12 -5.81 -0.53
CA TYR A 92 -29.10 -4.73 -0.59
C TYR A 92 -29.05 -4.01 -1.94
N ASN A 93 -27.88 -3.66 -2.42
CA ASN A 93 -27.71 -2.92 -3.68
C ASN A 93 -28.27 -3.69 -4.89
N ASN A 94 -28.15 -5.02 -4.89
CA ASN A 94 -28.68 -5.88 -5.97
C ASN A 94 -30.21 -6.01 -5.92
N ASN A 95 -30.81 -5.91 -4.74
CA ASN A 95 -32.25 -6.04 -4.51
C ASN A 95 -32.89 -4.71 -4.03
N MET A 96 -32.28 -3.59 -4.38
CA MET A 96 -32.66 -2.26 -3.87
C MET A 96 -34.12 -1.95 -4.14
N PRO A 97 -34.90 -1.60 -3.08
CA PRO A 97 -36.29 -1.18 -3.24
C PRO A 97 -36.41 0.12 -4.06
N ALA A 98 -37.53 0.28 -4.78
CA ALA A 98 -37.79 1.50 -5.57
C ALA A 98 -37.84 2.79 -4.73
N ASN A 99 -38.15 2.66 -3.44
CA ASN A 99 -38.21 3.78 -2.48
C ASN A 99 -36.96 3.82 -1.57
N SER A 100 -35.83 3.25 -2.00
CA SER A 100 -34.58 3.31 -1.24
C SER A 100 -34.19 4.75 -0.94
N PRO A 101 -33.79 5.07 0.31
CA PRO A 101 -33.34 6.41 0.68
C PRO A 101 -31.92 6.73 0.16
N VAL A 102 -31.23 5.74 -0.41
CA VAL A 102 -29.87 5.86 -0.93
C VAL A 102 -29.79 5.30 -2.35
N GLU A 103 -28.89 5.84 -3.15
CA GLU A 103 -28.57 5.30 -4.49
C GLU A 103 -27.63 4.10 -4.40
N TRP A 104 -26.82 4.03 -3.35
CA TRP A 104 -25.86 3.00 -3.07
C TRP A 104 -25.64 2.87 -1.56
N ALA A 105 -25.73 1.67 -1.03
CA ALA A 105 -25.56 1.40 0.38
C ALA A 105 -24.24 0.72 0.69
N TYR A 106 -23.70 1.06 1.85
CA TYR A 106 -22.51 0.44 2.44
C TYR A 106 -22.88 -0.23 3.77
N LYS A 107 -22.03 -1.12 4.23
CA LYS A 107 -22.07 -1.73 5.57
C LYS A 107 -20.68 -1.77 6.17
N GLY A 108 -20.58 -1.63 7.48
CA GLY A 108 -19.33 -1.86 8.19
C GLY A 108 -19.06 -3.36 8.30
N VAL A 109 -17.86 -3.79 7.95
CA VAL A 109 -17.38 -5.17 8.11
C VAL A 109 -16.13 -5.17 8.97
N GLN A 110 -15.87 -6.28 9.63
CA GLN A 110 -14.58 -6.53 10.26
C GLN A 110 -13.64 -7.12 9.21
N ALA A 111 -12.39 -6.68 9.23
CA ALA A 111 -11.37 -7.17 8.34
C ALA A 111 -10.06 -7.40 9.11
N THR A 112 -9.37 -8.48 8.78
CA THR A 112 -8.03 -8.75 9.28
C THR A 112 -7.06 -8.80 8.11
N THR A 113 -6.06 -7.93 8.15
CA THR A 113 -4.94 -7.91 7.21
C THR A 113 -3.71 -8.53 7.87
N LYS A 114 -3.11 -9.53 7.23
CA LYS A 114 -1.84 -10.12 7.66
C LYS A 114 -0.85 -10.04 6.51
N GLY A 115 0.39 -9.71 6.83
CA GLY A 115 1.39 -9.57 5.80
C GLY A 115 2.81 -9.49 6.32
N TYR A 116 3.73 -9.40 5.37
CA TYR A 116 5.13 -9.12 5.65
C TYR A 116 5.68 -8.14 4.61
N GLU A 117 6.66 -7.38 5.05
CA GLU A 117 7.37 -6.40 4.25
C GLU A 117 8.86 -6.62 4.38
N ALA A 118 9.57 -6.48 3.27
CA ALA A 118 11.02 -6.49 3.23
C ALA A 118 11.51 -5.27 2.46
N GLU A 119 12.43 -4.52 3.05
CA GLU A 119 12.98 -3.32 2.46
C GLU A 119 14.49 -3.31 2.52
N ILE A 120 15.10 -2.69 1.53
CA ILE A 120 16.53 -2.35 1.52
C ILE A 120 16.69 -0.98 0.86
N SER A 121 17.51 -0.11 1.46
CA SER A 121 17.77 1.22 0.91
C SER A 121 19.14 1.74 1.33
N GLY A 122 19.82 2.42 0.41
CA GLY A 122 21.09 3.06 0.67
C GLY A 122 22.15 2.81 -0.39
N GLU A 123 23.39 3.02 0.00
CA GLU A 123 24.56 2.86 -0.85
C GLU A 123 25.16 1.46 -0.70
N LEU A 124 25.04 0.65 -1.76
CA LEU A 124 25.59 -0.71 -1.78
C LEU A 124 27.12 -0.72 -1.99
N LEU A 125 27.59 0.12 -2.90
CA LEU A 125 29.00 0.41 -3.16
C LEU A 125 29.13 1.91 -3.44
N PRO A 126 30.34 2.52 -3.32
CA PRO A 126 30.55 3.94 -3.59
C PRO A 126 29.95 4.38 -4.93
N GLY A 127 28.99 5.30 -4.88
CA GLY A 127 28.23 5.79 -6.02
C GLY A 127 27.07 4.91 -6.49
N TRP A 128 26.87 3.73 -5.90
CA TRP A 128 25.77 2.82 -6.25
C TRP A 128 24.67 2.84 -5.19
N GLN A 129 23.58 3.52 -5.51
CA GLN A 129 22.38 3.58 -4.68
C GLN A 129 21.39 2.50 -5.08
N VAL A 130 20.77 1.88 -4.08
CA VAL A 130 19.69 0.90 -4.27
C VAL A 130 18.53 1.23 -3.32
N GLN A 131 17.32 0.95 -3.80
CA GLN A 131 16.11 0.96 -2.99
C GLN A 131 15.20 -0.15 -3.51
N ALA A 132 14.79 -1.05 -2.64
CA ALA A 132 13.80 -2.06 -2.96
C ALA A 132 12.85 -2.24 -1.79
N GLY A 133 11.59 -2.51 -2.11
CA GLY A 133 10.56 -2.85 -1.14
C GLY A 133 9.64 -3.91 -1.72
N TYR A 134 9.39 -4.95 -0.94
CA TYR A 134 8.41 -5.99 -1.26
C TYR A 134 7.41 -6.10 -0.14
N THR A 135 6.13 -6.11 -0.51
CA THR A 135 5.01 -6.31 0.42
C THR A 135 4.17 -7.48 -0.04
N HIS A 136 3.88 -8.38 0.89
CA HIS A 136 2.84 -9.40 0.75
C HIS A 136 1.77 -9.15 1.80
N LYS A 137 0.49 -9.05 1.40
CA LYS A 137 -0.63 -8.89 2.33
C LYS A 137 -1.83 -9.71 1.89
N VAL A 138 -2.57 -10.24 2.87
CA VAL A 138 -3.85 -10.90 2.64
C VAL A 138 -4.87 -10.29 3.58
N ILE A 139 -5.97 -9.81 3.03
CA ILE A 139 -7.10 -9.26 3.77
C ILE A 139 -8.21 -10.31 3.79
N ARG A 140 -8.78 -10.57 4.98
CA ARG A 140 -9.88 -11.50 5.18
C ARG A 140 -10.97 -10.86 6.03
N ASP A 141 -12.22 -11.21 5.73
CA ASP A 141 -13.37 -10.91 6.57
C ASP A 141 -13.48 -11.91 7.76
N ASP A 142 -14.50 -11.73 8.61
CA ASP A 142 -14.77 -12.59 9.76
C ASP A 142 -15.04 -14.05 9.41
N ASP A 143 -15.54 -14.31 8.22
CA ASP A 143 -15.78 -15.66 7.70
C ASP A 143 -14.49 -16.29 7.14
N GLY A 144 -13.36 -15.58 7.19
CA GLY A 144 -12.06 -16.00 6.67
C GLY A 144 -11.97 -15.93 5.15
N LYS A 145 -12.96 -15.36 4.48
CA LYS A 145 -12.96 -15.17 3.04
C LYS A 145 -12.03 -14.00 2.65
N LYS A 146 -11.32 -14.13 1.53
CA LYS A 146 -10.51 -13.04 0.99
C LYS A 146 -11.38 -11.82 0.66
N PHE A 147 -10.94 -10.67 1.11
CA PHE A 147 -11.59 -9.39 1.04
C PHE A 147 -10.70 -8.38 0.32
N SER A 148 -11.26 -7.31 -0.27
CA SER A 148 -10.51 -6.29 -1.03
C SER A 148 -9.54 -6.88 -2.07
N THR A 149 -9.99 -7.91 -2.79
CA THR A 149 -9.16 -8.62 -3.78
C THR A 149 -8.81 -7.79 -5.01
N TRP A 150 -9.41 -6.61 -5.17
CA TRP A 150 -9.05 -5.60 -6.16
C TRP A 150 -7.72 -4.91 -5.83
N GLU A 151 -7.25 -5.02 -4.58
CA GLU A 151 -5.89 -4.66 -4.19
C GLU A 151 -4.97 -5.87 -4.40
N PRO A 152 -3.81 -5.71 -5.08
CA PRO A 152 -2.87 -6.81 -5.26
C PRO A 152 -2.30 -7.26 -3.91
N GLN A 153 -2.17 -8.58 -3.74
CA GLN A 153 -1.59 -9.14 -2.51
C GLN A 153 -0.07 -8.97 -2.46
N ASP A 154 0.55 -8.94 -3.61
CA ASP A 154 2.00 -8.89 -3.77
C ASP A 154 2.41 -7.68 -4.56
N GLN A 155 3.38 -6.92 -4.05
CA GLN A 155 3.95 -5.76 -4.71
C GLN A 155 5.46 -5.72 -4.51
N LEU A 156 6.20 -5.43 -5.58
CA LEU A 156 7.63 -5.18 -5.54
C LEU A 156 7.94 -3.85 -6.21
N ASN A 157 8.70 -3.02 -5.53
CA ASN A 157 9.27 -1.80 -6.08
C ASN A 157 10.78 -1.90 -5.96
N PHE A 158 11.48 -1.62 -7.04
CA PHE A 158 12.94 -1.61 -7.09
C PHE A 158 13.39 -0.37 -7.85
N TYR A 159 14.40 0.30 -7.31
CA TYR A 159 15.09 1.39 -7.99
C TYR A 159 16.58 1.31 -7.70
N THR A 160 17.40 1.62 -8.71
CA THR A 160 18.85 1.71 -8.55
C THR A 160 19.41 2.83 -9.39
N SER A 161 20.51 3.41 -8.93
CA SER A 161 21.28 4.39 -9.71
C SER A 161 22.78 4.26 -9.41
N TYR A 162 23.57 4.48 -10.44
CA TYR A 162 25.02 4.47 -10.33
C TYR A 162 25.61 5.76 -10.86
N LYS A 163 26.34 6.46 -10.01
CA LYS A 163 27.15 7.62 -10.38
C LYS A 163 28.54 7.12 -10.78
N PHE A 164 28.89 7.33 -12.04
CA PHE A 164 30.17 6.92 -12.58
C PHE A 164 31.33 7.74 -12.00
N THR A 165 32.54 7.21 -12.15
CA THR A 165 33.77 7.86 -11.72
C THR A 165 34.72 8.04 -12.91
N GLY A 166 35.83 8.77 -12.72
CA GLY A 166 36.84 9.01 -13.75
C GLY A 166 36.32 9.87 -14.90
N ALA A 167 36.48 9.42 -16.14
CA ALA A 167 36.09 10.18 -17.34
C ALA A 167 34.57 10.40 -17.45
N LEU A 168 33.76 9.63 -16.74
CA LEU A 168 32.29 9.71 -16.74
C LEU A 168 31.73 10.23 -15.42
N ASP A 169 32.50 10.90 -14.58
CA ASP A 169 32.13 11.38 -13.24
C ASP A 169 30.91 12.31 -13.21
N LYS A 170 30.54 12.87 -14.36
CA LYS A 170 29.37 13.72 -14.55
C LYS A 170 28.08 12.95 -14.88
N LEU A 171 28.20 11.67 -15.18
CA LEU A 171 27.07 10.82 -15.57
C LEU A 171 26.57 10.00 -14.38
N THR A 172 25.25 9.98 -14.21
CA THR A 172 24.54 9.02 -13.38
C THR A 172 23.49 8.33 -14.22
N LEU A 173 23.50 7.02 -14.24
CA LEU A 173 22.43 6.21 -14.82
C LEU A 173 21.63 5.55 -13.70
N GLY A 174 20.34 5.38 -13.93
CA GLY A 174 19.47 4.72 -13.01
C GLY A 174 18.26 4.12 -13.71
N GLY A 175 17.51 3.36 -12.96
CA GLY A 175 16.27 2.78 -13.44
C GLY A 175 15.55 2.09 -12.30
N GLY A 176 14.31 1.76 -12.55
CA GLY A 176 13.46 1.08 -11.60
C GLY A 176 12.59 0.03 -12.28
N ALA A 177 12.09 -0.86 -11.48
CA ALA A 177 11.10 -1.84 -11.87
C ALA A 177 10.02 -1.93 -10.79
N ARG A 178 8.76 -1.94 -11.20
CA ARG A 178 7.61 -2.14 -10.31
C ARG A 178 6.86 -3.38 -10.78
N TRP A 179 6.65 -4.29 -9.87
CA TRP A 179 5.83 -5.46 -10.12
C TRP A 179 4.61 -5.43 -9.22
N GLN A 180 3.48 -5.78 -9.81
CA GLN A 180 2.21 -5.92 -9.13
C GLN A 180 1.66 -7.30 -9.41
N GLY A 181 1.26 -8.02 -8.35
CA GLY A 181 0.60 -9.31 -8.44
C GLY A 181 -0.80 -9.21 -9.03
N GLU A 182 -1.45 -10.35 -9.18
CA GLU A 182 -2.84 -10.41 -9.64
C GLU A 182 -3.77 -9.65 -8.69
N ALA A 183 -4.70 -8.91 -9.28
CA ALA A 183 -5.83 -8.29 -8.59
C ALA A 183 -7.13 -8.69 -9.29
N TRP A 184 -8.21 -8.87 -8.54
CA TRP A 184 -9.49 -9.25 -9.11
C TRP A 184 -10.67 -8.77 -8.27
N GLN A 185 -11.83 -8.64 -8.92
CA GLN A 185 -13.08 -8.30 -8.26
C GLN A 185 -14.23 -9.07 -8.90
N ASP A 186 -15.09 -9.63 -8.06
CA ASP A 186 -16.33 -10.25 -8.49
C ASP A 186 -17.45 -9.20 -8.48
N VAL A 187 -17.97 -8.89 -9.67
CA VAL A 187 -19.02 -7.89 -9.86
C VAL A 187 -20.31 -8.58 -10.26
N TYR A 188 -21.39 -8.31 -9.55
CA TYR A 188 -22.70 -8.81 -9.91
C TYR A 188 -23.28 -8.02 -11.08
N ASN A 189 -23.56 -8.71 -12.18
CA ASN A 189 -24.18 -8.13 -13.37
C ASN A 189 -25.69 -8.30 -13.32
N ARG A 190 -26.43 -7.23 -12.99
CA ARG A 190 -27.89 -7.23 -12.90
C ARG A 190 -28.58 -7.69 -14.20
N GLY A 191 -28.04 -7.30 -15.36
CA GLY A 191 -28.61 -7.67 -16.67
C GLY A 191 -28.48 -9.17 -17.02
N LYS A 192 -27.53 -9.87 -16.39
CA LYS A 192 -27.30 -11.32 -16.59
C LYS A 192 -27.69 -12.15 -15.38
N SER A 193 -28.08 -11.53 -14.25
CA SER A 193 -28.35 -12.21 -12.97
C SER A 193 -27.21 -13.14 -12.56
N ALA A 194 -25.97 -12.76 -12.82
CA ALA A 194 -24.77 -13.56 -12.58
C ALA A 194 -23.59 -12.72 -12.12
N THR A 195 -22.73 -13.30 -11.31
CA THR A 195 -21.46 -12.70 -10.92
C THR A 195 -20.41 -12.94 -12.00
N GLN A 196 -19.70 -11.90 -12.37
CA GLN A 196 -18.60 -11.97 -13.34
C GLN A 196 -17.32 -11.51 -12.65
N ARG A 197 -16.24 -12.28 -12.83
CA ARG A 197 -14.91 -11.89 -12.33
C ARG A 197 -14.22 -11.02 -13.37
N PHE A 198 -13.73 -9.89 -12.89
CA PHE A 198 -12.77 -9.04 -13.58
C PHE A 198 -11.42 -9.23 -12.91
N SER A 199 -10.38 -9.51 -13.67
CA SER A 199 -9.03 -9.69 -13.16
C SER A 199 -8.04 -8.87 -13.96
N GLN A 200 -7.02 -8.39 -13.26
CA GLN A 200 -5.81 -7.81 -13.81
C GLN A 200 -4.68 -8.81 -13.58
N ASP A 201 -4.11 -9.31 -14.67
CA ASP A 201 -2.95 -10.20 -14.61
C ASP A 201 -1.73 -9.49 -14.01
N PRO A 202 -0.81 -10.22 -13.37
CA PRO A 202 0.43 -9.63 -12.88
C PRO A 202 1.21 -8.93 -14.00
N TYR A 203 1.83 -7.80 -13.67
CA TYR A 203 2.62 -7.05 -14.65
C TYR A 203 3.84 -6.36 -14.06
N TRP A 204 4.77 -6.03 -14.96
CA TRP A 204 5.95 -5.22 -14.66
C TRP A 204 5.89 -3.89 -15.39
N LEU A 205 6.33 -2.84 -14.70
CA LEU A 205 6.65 -1.54 -15.30
C LEU A 205 8.14 -1.29 -15.06
N VAL A 206 8.83 -0.84 -16.10
CA VAL A 206 10.27 -0.56 -16.03
C VAL A 206 10.49 0.89 -16.43
N ASP A 207 11.26 1.59 -15.63
CA ASP A 207 11.61 2.99 -15.82
C ASP A 207 13.13 3.13 -15.96
N ALA A 208 13.59 4.12 -16.71
CA ALA A 208 15.01 4.43 -16.91
C ALA A 208 15.29 5.91 -16.66
N MET A 209 16.47 6.23 -16.18
CA MET A 209 16.91 7.58 -15.89
C MET A 209 18.36 7.78 -16.32
N ALA A 210 18.65 8.93 -16.91
CA ALA A 210 20.00 9.41 -17.13
C ALA A 210 20.11 10.87 -16.64
N ARG A 211 21.11 11.15 -15.81
CA ARG A 211 21.43 12.49 -15.32
C ARG A 211 22.86 12.84 -15.71
N TYR A 212 23.05 14.04 -16.23
CA TYR A 212 24.35 14.58 -16.59
C TYR A 212 24.59 15.93 -15.90
N GLN A 213 25.69 16.03 -15.14
CA GLN A 213 26.11 17.27 -14.48
C GLN A 213 26.87 18.14 -15.47
N ILE A 214 26.21 19.17 -16.01
CA ILE A 214 26.78 20.06 -17.04
C ILE A 214 27.83 20.97 -16.39
N SER A 215 27.50 21.58 -15.25
CA SER A 215 28.39 22.42 -14.47
C SER A 215 28.14 22.24 -12.97
N LYS A 216 28.88 22.94 -12.10
CA LYS A 216 28.67 22.86 -10.64
C LYS A 216 27.23 23.19 -10.22
N ASN A 217 26.54 24.06 -10.96
CA ASN A 217 25.22 24.57 -10.61
C ASN A 217 24.11 24.13 -11.59
N LEU A 218 24.44 23.36 -12.62
CA LEU A 218 23.48 22.97 -13.65
C LEU A 218 23.59 21.48 -13.95
N SER A 219 22.46 20.79 -13.92
CA SER A 219 22.35 19.39 -14.36
C SER A 219 21.12 19.21 -15.25
N ALA A 220 21.18 18.25 -16.16
CA ALA A 220 20.06 17.79 -16.98
C ALA A 220 19.70 16.37 -16.56
N THR A 221 18.40 16.07 -16.50
CA THR A 221 17.91 14.72 -16.21
C THR A 221 16.84 14.35 -17.23
N ILE A 222 16.93 13.13 -17.75
CA ILE A 222 15.93 12.53 -18.63
C ILE A 222 15.38 11.32 -17.89
N ASN A 223 14.06 11.23 -17.80
CA ASN A 223 13.35 10.06 -17.28
C ASN A 223 12.47 9.49 -18.38
N VAL A 224 12.50 8.18 -18.53
CA VAL A 224 11.63 7.42 -19.42
C VAL A 224 10.86 6.44 -18.56
N ASN A 225 9.55 6.64 -18.45
CA ASN A 225 8.67 5.77 -17.68
C ASN A 225 8.03 4.74 -18.60
N ASN A 226 7.78 3.53 -18.04
CA ASN A 226 7.18 2.43 -18.78
C ASN A 226 7.91 2.15 -20.11
N VAL A 227 9.21 1.89 -20.03
CA VAL A 227 10.12 1.74 -21.19
C VAL A 227 9.63 0.73 -22.23
N PHE A 228 8.88 -0.29 -21.79
CA PHE A 228 8.36 -1.35 -22.64
C PHE A 228 6.93 -1.11 -23.13
N ASP A 229 6.38 0.07 -22.87
CA ASP A 229 5.01 0.46 -23.26
C ASP A 229 3.96 -0.60 -22.84
N LYS A 230 4.11 -1.12 -21.61
CA LYS A 230 3.20 -2.13 -21.07
C LYS A 230 1.82 -1.50 -20.87
N TYR A 231 0.81 -2.08 -21.51
CA TYR A 231 -0.60 -1.77 -21.26
C TYR A 231 -1.11 -2.63 -20.08
N TYR A 232 -1.87 -2.02 -19.14
CA TYR A 232 -2.36 -2.67 -17.92
C TYR A 232 -3.69 -2.04 -17.45
#